data_093a156af82bfb72ba4e70fd6f863dcc
#
_entry.id   093a156af82bfb72ba4e70fd6f863dcc
#
_cell.length_a   1.000
_cell.length_b   1.000
_cell.length_c   1.000
_cell.angle_alpha   90.00
_cell.angle_beta   90.00
_cell.angle_gamma   90.00
#
_symmetry.space_group_name_H-M   'P 1'
#
loop_
_entity.id
_entity.type
_entity.pdbx_description
1 polymer ?
#
loop_
_entity_poly.entity_id
_entity_poly.type
_entity_poly.pdbx_seq_one_letter_code
_entity_poly.pdbx_strand_id
1 'polypeptide(L)'
;MSDTAANRRSKHITEGVARAPNRSMYYAMGYQESDFAKPMIGVANGHSTITPCNSGLQRLADAAVEGIRESGGNPQIFGTPTISDGMAMGTEGMKYSLVSREVIADCVETCVGGQWMDGVLVIGGCDKNMPGGMMGMLRANVPAIYVYGGTILPGHYKGQDLNIVSVFEAVGQFTAGKMSEEDFCQIERRAIPGSGSCGGMYTANTMSSAFEALGLSLPFSSTQANVHDEKVASAKESARVLVEAVKKDLKPRDIVTREAIENAVAVIMATGGSTNAVLHFLAIAHAAGVEWTIDDFERVRRKVPVLCDLKPSGKYLAVDLHRAGGIPQVMKILLKAGLLHGGCMTITGRTVAENLADVPDAPRADQDVIRPIAQPIYAEGHLAILRGNLSPEGAVAKITGLKNPSITGPARVFDDEQSALAAIMAKQIQAGDVMVLRYLGPMGGPGMPEMLAPTGALIGQGLGESVGLVTDGRFSGGTWGMVVGHVAPEAAAGGTIALVQEGDSITIDDRTLRLQLNVDDAELARRRAAWKRPEPRYRRGVLAKFAKNASSASTGAVLDRFE
;
A
#
# COMPACT_ATOMS: atom_id res chain seq x y z
N MET A 1 32.02 -16.55 22.98
CA MET A 1 30.79 -16.69 23.79
C MET A 1 29.72 -15.93 23.04
N SER A 2 28.68 -16.58 22.53
CA SER A 2 27.55 -15.87 21.89
C SER A 2 26.85 -15.04 22.99
N ASP A 3 26.77 -13.75 22.77
CA ASP A 3 26.03 -12.82 23.65
C ASP A 3 24.54 -13.18 23.59
N THR A 4 24.06 -13.95 24.57
CA THR A 4 22.67 -14.43 24.64
C THR A 4 21.73 -13.42 25.30
N ALA A 5 22.23 -12.27 25.70
CA ALA A 5 21.45 -11.23 26.33
C ALA A 5 20.43 -10.62 25.36
N ALA A 6 19.17 -10.47 25.76
CA ALA A 6 18.13 -9.89 24.93
C ALA A 6 18.29 -8.36 24.74
N ASN A 7 18.97 -7.68 25.66
CA ASN A 7 19.30 -6.25 25.63
C ASN A 7 20.59 -5.93 24.84
N ARG A 8 20.76 -6.59 23.68
CA ARG A 8 22.01 -6.53 22.89
C ARG A 8 22.45 -5.12 22.52
N ARG A 9 21.50 -4.26 22.21
CA ARG A 9 21.73 -2.86 21.81
C ARG A 9 21.60 -1.91 22.99
N SER A 10 20.51 -1.99 23.75
CA SER A 10 20.19 -1.07 24.84
C SER A 10 21.22 -1.12 25.98
N LYS A 11 21.94 -2.24 26.17
CA LYS A 11 23.08 -2.30 27.12
C LYS A 11 24.12 -1.21 26.87
N HIS A 12 24.33 -0.78 25.62
CA HIS A 12 25.29 0.28 25.29
C HIS A 12 24.92 1.65 25.86
N ILE A 13 23.64 1.86 26.22
CA ILE A 13 23.14 3.08 26.84
C ILE A 13 22.71 2.90 28.31
N THR A 14 22.70 1.66 28.83
CA THR A 14 22.27 1.38 30.19
C THR A 14 23.37 0.84 31.09
N GLU A 15 24.43 0.22 30.57
CA GLU A 15 25.46 -0.43 31.37
C GLU A 15 26.72 0.41 31.58
N GLY A 16 27.37 0.22 32.71
CA GLY A 16 28.63 0.87 33.08
C GLY A 16 28.46 2.25 33.73
N VAL A 17 29.54 2.73 34.36
CA VAL A 17 29.55 3.98 35.14
C VAL A 17 29.26 5.20 34.24
N ALA A 18 29.82 5.23 33.03
CA ALA A 18 29.62 6.32 32.07
C ALA A 18 28.15 6.48 31.62
N ARG A 19 27.30 5.51 31.88
CA ARG A 19 25.86 5.52 31.55
C ARG A 19 24.96 5.89 32.75
N ALA A 20 25.51 6.30 33.85
CA ALA A 20 24.73 6.80 34.99
C ALA A 20 23.78 7.97 34.62
N PRO A 21 24.18 8.97 33.79
CA PRO A 21 23.24 10.01 33.34
C PRO A 21 22.04 9.45 32.56
N ASN A 22 22.26 8.44 31.71
CA ASN A 22 21.20 7.79 30.94
C ASN A 22 20.21 7.07 31.90
N ARG A 23 20.74 6.29 32.86
CA ARG A 23 19.90 5.60 33.86
C ARG A 23 19.11 6.58 34.73
N SER A 24 19.70 7.74 35.06
CA SER A 24 18.97 8.78 35.79
C SER A 24 17.73 9.26 35.05
N MET A 25 17.78 9.38 33.72
CA MET A 25 16.60 9.71 32.91
C MET A 25 15.58 8.57 32.92
N TYR A 26 16.02 7.32 32.85
CA TYR A 26 15.14 6.15 32.95
C TYR A 26 14.47 6.08 34.33
N TYR A 27 15.21 6.30 35.42
CA TYR A 27 14.63 6.37 36.78
C TYR A 27 13.56 7.45 36.89
N ALA A 28 13.76 8.62 36.26
CA ALA A 28 12.76 9.70 36.23
C ALA A 28 11.46 9.29 35.53
N MET A 29 11.52 8.29 34.60
CA MET A 29 10.36 7.70 33.92
C MET A 29 9.79 6.48 34.66
N GLY A 30 10.29 6.14 35.86
CA GLY A 30 9.78 5.06 36.69
C GLY A 30 10.45 3.71 36.49
N TYR A 31 11.50 3.61 35.67
CA TYR A 31 12.28 2.35 35.51
C TYR A 31 13.01 2.00 36.84
N GLN A 32 13.22 0.72 37.03
CA GLN A 32 13.99 0.17 38.17
C GLN A 32 15.29 -0.44 37.65
N GLU A 33 16.24 -0.70 38.57
CA GLU A 33 17.54 -1.28 38.19
C GLU A 33 17.39 -2.64 37.48
N SER A 34 16.42 -3.45 37.87
CA SER A 34 16.10 -4.73 37.23
C SER A 34 15.62 -4.60 35.77
N ASP A 35 15.17 -3.42 35.36
CA ASP A 35 14.67 -3.21 34.01
C ASP A 35 15.82 -3.08 33.00
N PHE A 36 17.01 -2.69 33.43
CA PHE A 36 18.16 -2.52 32.51
C PHE A 36 18.69 -3.84 31.95
N ALA A 37 18.35 -4.98 32.54
CA ALA A 37 18.64 -6.30 31.99
C ALA A 37 17.63 -6.76 30.91
N LYS A 38 16.49 -6.06 30.79
CA LYS A 38 15.44 -6.38 29.82
C LYS A 38 15.65 -5.61 28.51
N PRO A 39 15.21 -6.17 27.36
CA PRO A 39 15.30 -5.45 26.09
C PRO A 39 14.38 -4.22 26.05
N MET A 40 14.84 -3.13 25.46
CA MET A 40 14.07 -1.93 25.17
C MET A 40 13.35 -2.11 23.83
N ILE A 41 12.02 -2.13 23.83
CA ILE A 41 11.18 -2.41 22.68
C ILE A 41 10.41 -1.15 22.28
N GLY A 42 10.66 -0.63 21.09
CA GLY A 42 9.89 0.47 20.53
C GLY A 42 8.47 0.04 20.14
N VAL A 43 7.50 0.90 20.41
CA VAL A 43 6.12 0.77 19.88
C VAL A 43 5.85 2.01 19.06
N ALA A 44 6.05 1.89 17.75
CA ALA A 44 5.78 2.95 16.78
C ALA A 44 4.27 3.01 16.53
N ASN A 45 3.60 3.98 17.17
CA ASN A 45 2.15 4.09 17.18
C ASN A 45 1.66 5.11 16.15
N GLY A 46 0.97 4.62 15.12
CA GLY A 46 0.34 5.46 14.11
C GLY A 46 -1.02 6.04 14.52
N HIS A 47 -1.39 6.00 15.80
CA HIS A 47 -2.67 6.54 16.26
C HIS A 47 -2.81 8.03 15.92
N SER A 48 -3.99 8.39 15.45
CA SER A 48 -4.41 9.79 15.32
C SER A 48 -5.94 9.88 15.27
N THR A 49 -6.48 11.05 15.58
CA THR A 49 -7.91 11.36 15.43
C THR A 49 -8.24 12.00 14.08
N ILE A 50 -7.27 12.04 13.17
CA ILE A 50 -7.41 12.65 11.83
C ILE A 50 -8.30 11.79 10.93
N THR A 51 -8.23 10.45 11.04
CA THR A 51 -8.89 9.53 10.13
C THR A 51 -9.44 8.30 10.86
N PRO A 52 -10.56 7.72 10.41
CA PRO A 52 -11.07 6.45 10.93
C PRO A 52 -10.03 5.33 10.89
N CYS A 53 -9.15 5.32 9.88
CA CYS A 53 -8.11 4.30 9.73
C CYS A 53 -7.20 4.19 10.95
N ASN A 54 -6.97 5.29 11.67
CA ASN A 54 -5.99 5.36 12.76
C ASN A 54 -6.62 5.69 14.13
N SER A 55 -7.90 6.08 14.19
CA SER A 55 -8.55 6.50 15.43
C SER A 55 -8.66 5.38 16.48
N GLY A 56 -8.71 4.12 16.04
CA GLY A 56 -8.77 2.95 16.91
C GLY A 56 -7.41 2.35 17.31
N LEU A 57 -6.27 2.93 16.89
CA LEU A 57 -4.97 2.29 17.07
C LEU A 57 -4.42 2.39 18.51
N GLN A 58 -4.85 3.38 19.31
CA GLN A 58 -4.33 3.53 20.67
C GLN A 58 -4.57 2.28 21.51
N ARG A 59 -5.77 1.69 21.46
CA ARG A 59 -6.08 0.47 22.20
C ARG A 59 -5.20 -0.73 21.80
N LEU A 60 -4.75 -0.78 20.54
CA LEU A 60 -3.83 -1.81 20.06
C LEU A 60 -2.41 -1.56 20.59
N ALA A 61 -2.00 -0.28 20.68
CA ALA A 61 -0.73 0.09 21.28
C ALA A 61 -0.70 -0.23 22.77
N ASP A 62 -1.79 0.03 23.48
CA ASP A 62 -1.92 -0.31 24.92
C ASP A 62 -1.80 -1.82 25.14
N ALA A 63 -2.48 -2.63 24.32
CA ALA A 63 -2.38 -4.09 24.36
C ALA A 63 -0.96 -4.60 24.02
N ALA A 64 -0.30 -3.98 23.04
CA ALA A 64 1.08 -4.31 22.69
C ALA A 64 2.05 -3.98 23.85
N VAL A 65 1.88 -2.83 24.50
CA VAL A 65 2.65 -2.43 25.68
C VAL A 65 2.50 -3.45 26.81
N GLU A 66 1.26 -3.88 27.09
CA GLU A 66 0.99 -4.92 28.06
C GLU A 66 1.69 -6.24 27.68
N GLY A 67 1.55 -6.68 26.44
CA GLY A 67 2.17 -7.91 25.93
C GLY A 67 3.70 -7.89 26.02
N ILE A 68 4.35 -6.74 25.73
CA ILE A 68 5.81 -6.58 25.89
C ILE A 68 6.21 -6.74 27.36
N ARG A 69 5.50 -6.08 28.28
CA ARG A 69 5.80 -6.16 29.72
C ARG A 69 5.65 -7.59 30.27
N GLU A 70 4.54 -8.24 29.95
CA GLU A 70 4.29 -9.64 30.37
C GLU A 70 5.32 -10.61 29.81
N SER A 71 5.90 -10.32 28.64
CA SER A 71 6.94 -11.14 27.99
C SER A 71 8.37 -10.81 28.46
N GLY A 72 8.53 -9.85 29.37
CA GLY A 72 9.81 -9.49 29.98
C GLY A 72 10.60 -8.42 29.20
N GLY A 73 9.94 -7.61 28.38
CA GLY A 73 10.53 -6.44 27.70
C GLY A 73 10.11 -5.10 28.31
N ASN A 74 10.80 -4.03 27.98
CA ASN A 74 10.49 -2.65 28.34
C ASN A 74 9.89 -1.93 27.14
N PRO A 75 8.58 -1.63 27.12
CA PRO A 75 7.96 -0.91 26.01
C PRO A 75 8.26 0.58 26.05
N GLN A 76 8.55 1.17 24.90
CA GLN A 76 8.75 2.61 24.71
C GLN A 76 7.90 3.08 23.53
N ILE A 77 6.80 3.81 23.81
CA ILE A 77 5.90 4.32 22.77
C ILE A 77 6.45 5.60 22.17
N PHE A 78 6.38 5.71 20.85
CA PHE A 78 6.56 6.95 20.11
C PHE A 78 5.54 7.03 18.95
N GLY A 79 5.19 8.26 18.52
CA GLY A 79 4.21 8.49 17.48
C GLY A 79 4.80 8.49 16.09
N THR A 80 4.04 8.03 15.09
CA THR A 80 4.30 8.25 13.67
C THR A 80 3.18 9.08 13.03
N PRO A 81 3.48 9.96 12.05
CA PRO A 81 2.45 10.78 11.42
C PRO A 81 1.50 9.94 10.57
N THR A 82 0.30 10.49 10.34
CA THR A 82 -0.70 9.90 9.45
C THR A 82 -1.28 10.95 8.53
N ILE A 83 -1.37 10.64 7.23
CA ILE A 83 -2.17 11.38 6.26
C ILE A 83 -3.31 10.46 5.81
N SER A 84 -4.52 10.98 5.79
CA SER A 84 -5.70 10.25 5.29
C SER A 84 -5.82 10.45 3.79
N ASP A 85 -5.56 9.39 3.02
CA ASP A 85 -5.74 9.43 1.57
C ASP A 85 -7.18 9.79 1.20
N GLY A 86 -8.18 9.20 1.87
CA GLY A 86 -9.59 9.47 1.61
C GLY A 86 -10.02 10.93 1.85
N MET A 87 -9.49 11.58 2.89
CA MET A 87 -9.78 12.99 3.18
C MET A 87 -8.99 13.96 2.31
N ALA A 88 -7.78 13.58 1.91
CA ALA A 88 -6.91 14.39 1.08
C ALA A 88 -7.25 14.32 -0.42
N MET A 89 -8.04 13.32 -0.83
CA MET A 89 -8.41 13.05 -2.23
C MET A 89 -9.01 14.29 -2.91
N GLY A 90 -8.53 14.60 -4.12
CA GLY A 90 -9.00 15.75 -4.91
C GLY A 90 -8.52 17.12 -4.39
N THR A 91 -7.61 17.15 -3.40
CA THR A 91 -7.04 18.39 -2.85
C THR A 91 -5.52 18.40 -2.94
N GLU A 92 -4.90 19.58 -2.74
CA GLU A 92 -3.44 19.73 -2.61
C GLU A 92 -2.85 18.88 -1.47
N GLY A 93 -3.66 18.52 -0.46
CA GLY A 93 -3.28 17.63 0.63
C GLY A 93 -2.84 16.24 0.17
N MET A 94 -3.36 15.77 -0.97
CA MET A 94 -3.02 14.44 -1.51
C MET A 94 -1.54 14.28 -1.89
N LYS A 95 -0.85 15.38 -2.19
CA LYS A 95 0.61 15.37 -2.42
C LYS A 95 1.40 14.92 -1.20
N TYR A 96 0.89 15.17 0.00
CA TYR A 96 1.54 14.74 1.25
C TYR A 96 1.36 13.26 1.57
N SER A 97 0.44 12.56 0.91
CA SER A 97 0.18 11.15 1.15
C SER A 97 1.44 10.28 0.92
N LEU A 98 1.97 10.20 -0.31
CA LEU A 98 3.17 9.39 -0.57
C LEU A 98 4.40 9.93 0.16
N VAL A 99 4.50 11.24 0.32
CA VAL A 99 5.58 11.87 1.09
C VAL A 99 5.60 11.39 2.53
N SER A 100 4.43 11.16 3.15
CA SER A 100 4.34 10.64 4.52
C SER A 100 4.92 9.23 4.65
N ARG A 101 4.97 8.41 3.58
CA ARG A 101 5.64 7.10 3.58
C ARG A 101 7.11 7.22 4.01
N GLU A 102 7.83 8.17 3.41
CA GLU A 102 9.25 8.39 3.73
C GLU A 102 9.40 8.98 5.14
N VAL A 103 8.56 9.96 5.50
CA VAL A 103 8.59 10.57 6.84
C VAL A 103 8.34 9.52 7.93
N ILE A 104 7.43 8.57 7.72
CA ILE A 104 7.16 7.48 8.65
C ILE A 104 8.38 6.54 8.75
N ALA A 105 8.98 6.19 7.60
CA ALA A 105 10.17 5.35 7.58
C ALA A 105 11.33 6.01 8.34
N ASP A 106 11.59 7.29 8.07
CA ASP A 106 12.61 8.09 8.75
C ASP A 106 12.32 8.20 10.26
N CYS A 107 11.05 8.38 10.65
CA CYS A 107 10.64 8.46 12.06
C CYS A 107 10.95 7.15 12.81
N VAL A 108 10.56 6.00 12.24
CA VAL A 108 10.82 4.68 12.86
C VAL A 108 12.32 4.43 12.96
N GLU A 109 13.07 4.62 11.87
CA GLU A 109 14.52 4.45 11.82
C GLU A 109 15.23 5.35 12.83
N THR A 110 14.87 6.65 12.86
CA THR A 110 15.49 7.63 13.75
C THR A 110 15.25 7.30 15.23
N CYS A 111 14.02 6.95 15.60
CA CYS A 111 13.70 6.61 16.99
C CYS A 111 14.41 5.32 17.43
N VAL A 112 14.33 4.28 16.62
CA VAL A 112 14.94 2.98 16.94
C VAL A 112 16.46 3.08 17.00
N GLY A 113 17.07 3.77 16.02
CA GLY A 113 18.52 3.98 15.95
C GLY A 113 19.04 4.89 17.06
N GLY A 114 18.41 6.07 17.23
CA GLY A 114 18.83 7.07 18.21
C GLY A 114 18.69 6.61 19.66
N GLN A 115 17.71 5.77 19.96
CA GLN A 115 17.48 5.25 21.32
C GLN A 115 18.05 3.84 21.54
N TRP A 116 18.81 3.32 20.59
CA TRP A 116 19.43 1.98 20.69
C TRP A 116 18.46 0.87 21.11
N MET A 117 17.24 0.90 20.56
CA MET A 117 16.22 -0.10 20.85
C MET A 117 16.61 -1.48 20.34
N ASP A 118 16.24 -2.53 21.09
CA ASP A 118 16.53 -3.93 20.77
C ASP A 118 15.53 -4.54 19.80
N GLY A 119 14.34 -3.96 19.69
CA GLY A 119 13.29 -4.38 18.77
C GLY A 119 12.24 -3.30 18.59
N VAL A 120 11.37 -3.46 17.58
CA VAL A 120 10.28 -2.51 17.32
C VAL A 120 9.01 -3.21 16.85
N LEU A 121 7.86 -2.81 17.42
CA LEU A 121 6.52 -3.14 16.96
C LEU A 121 5.95 -1.88 16.30
N VAL A 122 5.53 -2.01 15.03
CA VAL A 122 4.95 -0.90 14.28
C VAL A 122 3.45 -1.13 14.12
N ILE A 123 2.64 -0.15 14.47
CA ILE A 123 1.18 -0.18 14.33
C ILE A 123 0.76 0.88 13.32
N GLY A 124 0.05 0.49 12.27
CA GLY A 124 -0.45 1.41 11.27
C GLY A 124 -1.74 0.93 10.62
N GLY A 125 -2.53 1.88 10.12
CA GLY A 125 -3.84 1.59 9.51
C GLY A 125 -4.01 2.17 8.11
N CYS A 126 -3.67 3.45 7.91
CA CYS A 126 -3.86 4.12 6.64
C CYS A 126 -2.81 3.72 5.59
N ASP A 127 -3.10 3.98 4.33
CA ASP A 127 -2.39 3.51 3.14
C ASP A 127 -0.86 3.65 3.22
N LYS A 128 -0.35 4.78 3.68
CA LYS A 128 1.10 5.06 3.70
C LYS A 128 1.77 4.71 5.03
N ASN A 129 0.99 4.49 6.10
CA ASN A 129 1.52 3.89 7.33
C ASN A 129 2.07 2.49 7.07
N MET A 130 1.40 1.73 6.18
CA MET A 130 1.77 0.36 5.87
C MET A 130 3.19 0.28 5.27
N PRO A 131 3.46 0.80 4.07
CA PRO A 131 4.79 0.71 3.49
C PRO A 131 5.83 1.54 4.26
N GLY A 132 5.46 2.71 4.79
CA GLY A 132 6.40 3.55 5.55
C GLY A 132 6.91 2.87 6.82
N GLY A 133 6.02 2.24 7.59
CA GLY A 133 6.41 1.46 8.76
C GLY A 133 7.28 0.26 8.40
N MET A 134 6.94 -0.47 7.32
CA MET A 134 7.73 -1.60 6.84
C MET A 134 9.14 -1.18 6.40
N MET A 135 9.25 -0.09 5.64
CA MET A 135 10.55 0.47 5.24
C MET A 135 11.39 0.86 6.47
N GLY A 136 10.77 1.53 7.47
CA GLY A 136 11.46 1.90 8.70
C GLY A 136 11.97 0.70 9.50
N MET A 137 11.18 -0.38 9.59
CA MET A 137 11.61 -1.66 10.21
C MET A 137 12.82 -2.26 9.47
N LEU A 138 12.78 -2.26 8.14
CA LEU A 138 13.85 -2.80 7.30
C LEU A 138 15.13 -1.96 7.37
N ARG A 139 15.03 -0.63 7.38
CA ARG A 139 16.16 0.28 7.52
C ARG A 139 16.82 0.13 8.89
N ALA A 140 16.04 0.12 9.98
CA ALA A 140 16.52 -0.08 11.34
C ALA A 140 17.15 -1.47 11.56
N ASN A 141 16.61 -2.49 10.91
CA ASN A 141 17.05 -3.89 10.93
C ASN A 141 17.33 -4.44 12.33
N VAL A 142 16.45 -4.13 13.29
CA VAL A 142 16.32 -4.82 14.57
C VAL A 142 15.13 -5.77 14.50
N PRO A 143 15.03 -6.82 15.35
CA PRO A 143 13.84 -7.64 15.39
C PRO A 143 12.57 -6.81 15.41
N ALA A 144 11.64 -7.09 14.49
CA ALA A 144 10.50 -6.21 14.27
C ALA A 144 9.26 -6.98 13.79
N ILE A 145 8.07 -6.50 14.18
CA ILE A 145 6.78 -7.03 13.75
C ILE A 145 5.84 -5.88 13.36
N TYR A 146 5.04 -6.11 12.32
CA TYR A 146 4.02 -5.17 11.89
C TYR A 146 2.63 -5.59 12.39
N VAL A 147 1.92 -4.68 13.04
CA VAL A 147 0.54 -4.83 13.48
C VAL A 147 -0.36 -3.95 12.62
N TYR A 148 -1.13 -4.56 11.75
CA TYR A 148 -2.17 -3.86 11.00
C TYR A 148 -3.30 -3.42 11.92
N GLY A 149 -3.74 -2.19 11.77
CA GLY A 149 -4.81 -1.60 12.60
C GLY A 149 -6.18 -2.26 12.45
N GLY A 150 -6.38 -3.02 11.38
CA GLY A 150 -7.64 -3.69 11.09
C GLY A 150 -8.52 -2.93 10.11
N THR A 151 -9.38 -3.68 9.40
CA THR A 151 -10.34 -3.12 8.45
C THR A 151 -11.54 -2.50 9.16
N ILE A 152 -12.23 -1.55 8.50
CA ILE A 152 -13.50 -0.99 8.98
C ILE A 152 -14.65 -1.96 8.67
N LEU A 153 -15.68 -1.98 9.51
CA LEU A 153 -16.92 -2.69 9.20
C LEU A 153 -17.70 -2.00 8.08
N PRO A 154 -18.47 -2.75 7.27
CA PRO A 154 -19.37 -2.16 6.29
C PRO A 154 -20.50 -1.37 6.95
N GLY A 155 -20.91 -0.29 6.31
CA GLY A 155 -22.19 0.33 6.57
C GLY A 155 -23.33 -0.41 5.86
N HIS A 156 -24.57 -0.09 6.20
CA HIS A 156 -25.75 -0.73 5.61
C HIS A 156 -26.82 0.30 5.25
N TYR A 157 -27.34 0.21 4.03
CA TYR A 157 -28.48 1.00 3.60
C TYR A 157 -29.28 0.25 2.53
N LYS A 158 -30.63 0.23 2.67
CA LYS A 158 -31.56 -0.45 1.74
C LYS A 158 -31.13 -1.89 1.37
N GLY A 159 -30.64 -2.67 2.37
CA GLY A 159 -30.23 -4.05 2.18
C GLY A 159 -28.87 -4.25 1.48
N GLN A 160 -28.11 -3.19 1.29
CA GLN A 160 -26.79 -3.23 0.67
C GLN A 160 -25.69 -2.85 1.66
N ASP A 161 -24.57 -3.54 1.57
CA ASP A 161 -23.35 -3.21 2.28
C ASP A 161 -22.64 -2.03 1.60
N LEU A 162 -22.27 -1.05 2.41
CA LEU A 162 -21.62 0.17 1.99
C LEU A 162 -20.16 0.22 2.44
N ASN A 163 -19.37 1.00 1.72
CA ASN A 163 -18.00 1.37 2.07
C ASN A 163 -17.69 2.77 1.52
N ILE A 164 -16.48 3.27 1.73
CA ILE A 164 -16.10 4.63 1.29
C ILE A 164 -16.27 4.84 -0.23
N VAL A 165 -16.02 3.82 -1.05
CA VAL A 165 -16.18 3.92 -2.52
C VAL A 165 -17.65 4.09 -2.88
N SER A 166 -18.58 3.50 -2.10
CA SER A 166 -20.01 3.71 -2.31
C SER A 166 -20.41 5.19 -2.19
N VAL A 167 -19.70 5.98 -1.37
CA VAL A 167 -19.94 7.44 -1.26
C VAL A 167 -19.44 8.16 -2.52
N PHE A 168 -18.26 7.81 -3.04
CA PHE A 168 -17.75 8.38 -4.30
C PHE A 168 -18.68 8.06 -5.49
N GLU A 169 -19.19 6.84 -5.56
CA GLU A 169 -20.18 6.44 -6.56
C GLU A 169 -21.50 7.22 -6.40
N ALA A 170 -21.95 7.41 -5.16
CA ALA A 170 -23.16 8.19 -4.86
C ALA A 170 -23.02 9.66 -5.27
N VAL A 171 -21.84 10.28 -5.11
CA VAL A 171 -21.57 11.64 -5.63
C VAL A 171 -21.79 11.69 -7.14
N GLY A 172 -21.27 10.72 -7.89
CA GLY A 172 -21.45 10.64 -9.34
C GLY A 172 -22.92 10.46 -9.75
N GLN A 173 -23.67 9.60 -9.05
CA GLN A 173 -25.09 9.35 -9.32
C GLN A 173 -25.97 10.57 -8.97
N PHE A 174 -25.69 11.21 -7.83
CA PHE A 174 -26.42 12.41 -7.40
C PHE A 174 -26.20 13.57 -8.37
N THR A 175 -24.95 13.83 -8.75
CA THR A 175 -24.59 14.88 -9.72
C THR A 175 -25.22 14.63 -11.10
N ALA A 176 -25.37 13.36 -11.48
CA ALA A 176 -26.05 12.97 -12.73
C ALA A 176 -27.59 13.00 -12.62
N GLY A 177 -28.16 13.37 -11.49
CA GLY A 177 -29.61 13.38 -11.24
C GLY A 177 -30.25 11.98 -11.15
N LYS A 178 -29.47 10.95 -10.87
CA LYS A 178 -29.90 9.54 -10.79
C LYS A 178 -30.16 9.06 -9.36
N MET A 179 -29.94 9.91 -8.36
CA MET A 179 -30.11 9.59 -6.95
C MET A 179 -30.84 10.74 -6.24
N SER A 180 -31.71 10.42 -5.29
CA SER A 180 -32.39 11.44 -4.44
C SER A 180 -31.39 12.01 -3.42
N GLU A 181 -31.64 13.23 -2.97
CA GLU A 181 -30.87 13.87 -1.90
C GLU A 181 -30.95 13.07 -0.59
N GLU A 182 -32.12 12.50 -0.29
CA GLU A 182 -32.30 11.65 0.89
C GLU A 182 -31.41 10.42 0.85
N ASP A 183 -31.38 9.68 -0.27
CA ASP A 183 -30.54 8.49 -0.43
C ASP A 183 -29.06 8.85 -0.35
N PHE A 184 -28.66 9.96 -0.98
CA PHE A 184 -27.29 10.47 -0.92
C PHE A 184 -26.86 10.74 0.54
N CYS A 185 -27.66 11.50 1.30
CA CYS A 185 -27.37 11.79 2.70
C CYS A 185 -27.35 10.54 3.59
N GLN A 186 -28.18 9.53 3.32
CA GLN A 186 -28.18 8.28 4.08
C GLN A 186 -26.93 7.44 3.80
N ILE A 187 -26.48 7.38 2.54
CA ILE A 187 -25.25 6.69 2.15
C ILE A 187 -24.05 7.38 2.82
N GLU A 188 -23.94 8.71 2.71
CA GLU A 188 -22.88 9.51 3.32
C GLU A 188 -22.71 9.21 4.82
N ARG A 189 -23.82 9.21 5.57
CA ARG A 189 -23.80 9.03 7.03
C ARG A 189 -23.53 7.61 7.49
N ARG A 190 -23.80 6.61 6.64
CA ARG A 190 -23.82 5.20 7.04
C ARG A 190 -22.68 4.36 6.45
N ALA A 191 -21.97 4.86 5.44
CA ALA A 191 -21.05 4.05 4.64
C ALA A 191 -19.88 3.46 5.42
N ILE A 192 -19.37 4.17 6.43
CA ILE A 192 -18.15 3.79 7.18
C ILE A 192 -18.35 3.96 8.69
N PRO A 193 -18.99 2.99 9.38
CA PRO A 193 -19.26 3.06 10.79
C PRO A 193 -18.02 2.73 11.65
N GLY A 194 -17.60 3.65 12.52
CA GLY A 194 -16.55 3.41 13.51
C GLY A 194 -15.13 3.58 13.00
N SER A 195 -14.18 2.87 13.61
CA SER A 195 -12.76 2.90 13.28
C SER A 195 -12.32 1.71 12.44
N GLY A 196 -11.26 1.88 11.67
CA GLY A 196 -10.64 0.89 10.81
C GLY A 196 -10.27 1.45 9.44
N SER A 197 -9.41 0.73 8.72
CA SER A 197 -9.01 1.06 7.35
C SER A 197 -10.09 0.68 6.36
N CYS A 198 -10.04 1.23 5.14
CA CYS A 198 -11.05 0.99 4.10
C CYS A 198 -11.42 -0.50 3.97
N GLY A 199 -12.75 -0.79 3.81
CA GLY A 199 -13.27 -2.16 3.88
C GLY A 199 -12.96 -3.06 2.65
N GLY A 200 -12.65 -2.48 1.48
CA GLY A 200 -12.30 -3.26 0.29
C GLY A 200 -10.81 -3.64 0.23
N MET A 201 -10.42 -4.42 -0.79
CA MET A 201 -9.02 -4.75 -1.07
C MET A 201 -8.31 -3.57 -1.76
N TYR A 202 -8.38 -2.42 -1.08
CA TYR A 202 -7.68 -1.19 -1.44
C TYR A 202 -6.26 -1.23 -0.85
N THR A 203 -5.53 -0.11 -0.86
CA THR A 203 -4.10 -0.13 -0.55
C THR A 203 -3.79 -0.68 0.84
N ALA A 204 -4.49 -0.26 1.89
CA ALA A 204 -4.21 -0.70 3.26
C ALA A 204 -4.41 -2.22 3.45
N ASN A 205 -5.55 -2.78 3.00
CA ASN A 205 -5.81 -4.22 3.07
C ASN A 205 -4.89 -5.03 2.16
N THR A 206 -4.52 -4.50 0.98
CA THR A 206 -3.52 -5.12 0.10
C THR A 206 -2.17 -5.24 0.80
N MET A 207 -1.69 -4.15 1.42
CA MET A 207 -0.39 -4.15 2.09
C MET A 207 -0.40 -5.04 3.34
N SER A 208 -1.47 -5.04 4.14
CA SER A 208 -1.58 -5.91 5.31
C SER A 208 -1.56 -7.39 4.92
N SER A 209 -2.32 -7.76 3.89
CA SER A 209 -2.33 -9.12 3.35
C SER A 209 -0.96 -9.56 2.84
N ALA A 210 -0.26 -8.64 2.15
CA ALA A 210 1.08 -8.88 1.67
C ALA A 210 2.11 -9.00 2.82
N PHE A 211 1.97 -8.25 3.92
CA PHE A 211 2.87 -8.34 5.08
C PHE A 211 2.72 -9.64 5.86
N GLU A 212 1.52 -10.19 5.89
CA GLU A 212 1.28 -11.53 6.42
C GLU A 212 2.00 -12.59 5.58
N ALA A 213 1.89 -12.50 4.25
CA ALA A 213 2.57 -13.41 3.32
C ALA A 213 4.10 -13.21 3.29
N LEU A 214 4.57 -11.97 3.50
CA LEU A 214 5.99 -11.62 3.65
C LEU A 214 6.62 -12.21 4.93
N GLY A 215 5.80 -12.56 5.92
CA GLY A 215 6.23 -13.14 7.18
C GLY A 215 6.54 -12.14 8.31
N LEU A 216 6.19 -10.85 8.17
CA LEU A 216 6.43 -9.82 9.19
C LEU A 216 5.17 -9.38 9.96
N SER A 217 4.05 -10.06 9.75
CA SER A 217 2.81 -9.99 10.55
C SER A 217 2.37 -11.39 10.97
N LEU A 218 1.58 -11.49 12.03
CA LEU A 218 1.04 -12.79 12.47
C LEU A 218 0.07 -13.38 11.44
N PRO A 219 0.02 -14.70 11.25
CA PRO A 219 -1.04 -15.36 10.50
C PRO A 219 -2.43 -14.98 11.04
N PHE A 220 -3.42 -14.86 10.15
CA PHE A 220 -4.80 -14.45 10.42
C PHE A 220 -5.00 -13.01 10.91
N SER A 221 -3.95 -12.19 11.01
CA SER A 221 -4.05 -10.83 11.57
C SER A 221 -4.44 -9.75 10.55
N SER A 222 -4.24 -9.99 9.26
CA SER A 222 -4.34 -8.97 8.21
C SER A 222 -5.77 -8.62 7.79
N THR A 223 -6.76 -9.45 8.09
CA THR A 223 -8.15 -9.26 7.67
C THR A 223 -9.12 -9.00 8.83
N GLN A 224 -8.63 -8.97 10.06
CA GLN A 224 -9.42 -8.67 11.26
C GLN A 224 -9.98 -7.24 11.23
N ALA A 225 -11.22 -7.06 11.72
CA ALA A 225 -11.79 -5.72 11.87
C ALA A 225 -11.18 -4.98 13.07
N ASN A 226 -10.94 -3.67 12.92
CA ASN A 226 -10.34 -2.87 13.99
C ASN A 226 -11.11 -2.96 15.30
N VAL A 227 -12.45 -2.93 15.25
CA VAL A 227 -13.32 -2.85 16.44
C VAL A 227 -13.48 -4.16 17.20
N HIS A 228 -13.02 -5.29 16.66
CA HIS A 228 -13.17 -6.59 17.29
C HIS A 228 -12.08 -6.86 18.34
N ASP A 229 -12.43 -7.61 19.40
CA ASP A 229 -11.50 -7.97 20.49
C ASP A 229 -10.38 -8.91 20.03
N GLU A 230 -10.63 -9.73 19.01
CA GLU A 230 -9.60 -10.56 18.40
C GLU A 230 -8.42 -9.71 17.85
N LYS A 231 -8.68 -8.46 17.41
CA LYS A 231 -7.64 -7.55 16.94
C LYS A 231 -6.76 -7.05 18.09
N VAL A 232 -7.35 -6.80 19.25
CA VAL A 232 -6.63 -6.45 20.47
C VAL A 232 -5.77 -7.63 20.94
N ALA A 233 -6.34 -8.83 20.96
CA ALA A 233 -5.62 -10.06 21.31
C ALA A 233 -4.45 -10.31 20.36
N SER A 234 -4.65 -10.10 19.04
CA SER A 234 -3.61 -10.21 18.02
C SER A 234 -2.47 -9.20 18.22
N ALA A 235 -2.77 -7.97 18.64
CA ALA A 235 -1.74 -6.96 18.94
C ALA A 235 -0.90 -7.38 20.17
N LYS A 236 -1.52 -7.89 21.22
CA LYS A 236 -0.84 -8.42 22.41
C LYS A 236 0.04 -9.63 22.07
N GLU A 237 -0.48 -10.57 21.27
CA GLU A 237 0.28 -11.74 20.81
C GLU A 237 1.46 -11.34 19.90
N SER A 238 1.27 -10.33 19.03
CA SER A 238 2.36 -9.78 18.21
C SER A 238 3.51 -9.27 19.07
N ALA A 239 3.19 -8.64 20.21
CA ALA A 239 4.20 -8.16 21.16
C ALA A 239 4.96 -9.33 21.82
N ARG A 240 4.26 -10.39 22.21
CA ARG A 240 4.87 -11.62 22.76
C ARG A 240 5.83 -12.25 21.74
N VAL A 241 5.38 -12.40 20.49
CA VAL A 241 6.20 -12.97 19.41
C VAL A 241 7.43 -12.11 19.14
N LEU A 242 7.29 -10.78 19.16
CA LEU A 242 8.42 -9.87 18.99
C LEU A 242 9.48 -10.05 20.09
N VAL A 243 9.09 -10.15 21.35
CA VAL A 243 10.06 -10.36 22.44
C VAL A 243 10.82 -11.67 22.26
N GLU A 244 10.16 -12.73 21.81
CA GLU A 244 10.84 -13.99 21.45
C GLU A 244 11.78 -13.84 20.24
N ALA A 245 11.40 -13.06 19.24
CA ALA A 245 12.27 -12.74 18.09
C ALA A 245 13.51 -11.93 18.53
N VAL A 246 13.36 -11.00 19.49
CA VAL A 246 14.48 -10.25 20.08
C VAL A 246 15.44 -11.19 20.81
N LYS A 247 14.95 -12.15 21.59
CA LYS A 247 15.79 -13.16 22.25
C LYS A 247 16.60 -13.99 21.25
N LYS A 248 16.02 -14.27 20.07
CA LYS A 248 16.66 -15.04 18.98
C LYS A 248 17.47 -14.19 18.01
N ASP A 249 17.43 -12.86 18.13
CA ASP A 249 18.02 -11.90 17.18
C ASP A 249 17.52 -12.07 15.74
N LEU A 250 16.25 -12.46 15.56
CA LEU A 250 15.63 -12.66 14.26
C LEU A 250 15.20 -11.30 13.67
N LYS A 251 15.90 -10.85 12.64
CA LYS A 251 15.76 -9.52 12.07
C LYS A 251 14.89 -9.50 10.81
N PRO A 252 14.28 -8.36 10.44
CA PRO A 252 13.45 -8.26 9.24
C PRO A 252 14.17 -8.65 7.94
N ARG A 253 15.46 -8.30 7.81
CA ARG A 253 16.23 -8.67 6.59
C ARG A 253 16.60 -10.15 6.53
N ASP A 254 16.51 -10.91 7.63
CA ASP A 254 16.63 -12.37 7.62
C ASP A 254 15.34 -13.04 7.09
N ILE A 255 14.22 -12.33 7.14
CA ILE A 255 12.89 -12.78 6.73
C ILE A 255 12.57 -12.31 5.31
N VAL A 256 12.83 -11.03 5.00
CA VAL A 256 12.51 -10.42 3.72
C VAL A 256 13.56 -10.78 2.68
N THR A 257 13.42 -11.97 2.11
CA THR A 257 14.20 -12.46 0.97
C THR A 257 13.45 -12.19 -0.34
N ARG A 258 14.09 -12.48 -1.47
CA ARG A 258 13.45 -12.41 -2.79
C ARG A 258 12.22 -13.31 -2.87
N GLU A 259 12.32 -14.52 -2.34
CA GLU A 259 11.22 -15.51 -2.29
C GLU A 259 10.07 -15.03 -1.38
N ALA A 260 10.38 -14.37 -0.26
CA ALA A 260 9.37 -13.79 0.62
C ALA A 260 8.63 -12.64 -0.06
N ILE A 261 9.32 -11.79 -0.84
CA ILE A 261 8.68 -10.75 -1.67
C ILE A 261 7.81 -11.40 -2.76
N GLU A 262 8.27 -12.49 -3.39
CA GLU A 262 7.48 -13.23 -4.37
C GLU A 262 6.19 -13.78 -3.75
N ASN A 263 6.24 -14.33 -2.52
CA ASN A 263 5.05 -14.75 -1.76
C ASN A 263 4.07 -13.61 -1.53
N ALA A 264 4.57 -12.45 -1.10
CA ALA A 264 3.74 -11.27 -0.88
C ALA A 264 3.05 -10.81 -2.18
N VAL A 265 3.79 -10.73 -3.28
CA VAL A 265 3.26 -10.33 -4.59
C VAL A 265 2.28 -11.38 -5.13
N ALA A 266 2.52 -12.68 -4.90
CA ALA A 266 1.56 -13.74 -5.25
C ALA A 266 0.21 -13.57 -4.53
N VAL A 267 0.23 -13.23 -3.24
CA VAL A 267 -1.01 -12.94 -2.49
C VAL A 267 -1.69 -11.68 -3.02
N ILE A 268 -0.94 -10.62 -3.37
CA ILE A 268 -1.51 -9.41 -4.01
C ILE A 268 -2.23 -9.78 -5.30
N MET A 269 -1.62 -10.60 -6.15
CA MET A 269 -2.24 -11.05 -7.41
C MET A 269 -3.49 -11.89 -7.17
N ALA A 270 -3.43 -12.83 -6.22
CA ALA A 270 -4.56 -13.71 -5.92
C ALA A 270 -5.76 -13.01 -5.29
N THR A 271 -5.54 -11.91 -4.58
CA THR A 271 -6.59 -11.15 -3.89
C THR A 271 -7.16 -9.96 -4.66
N GLY A 272 -6.61 -9.64 -5.84
CA GLY A 272 -7.06 -8.50 -6.63
C GLY A 272 -6.68 -7.13 -6.02
N GLY A 273 -5.47 -7.03 -5.45
CA GLY A 273 -4.99 -5.89 -4.68
C GLY A 273 -4.79 -4.59 -5.47
N SER A 274 -4.33 -3.55 -4.78
CA SER A 274 -4.12 -2.20 -5.32
C SER A 274 -2.87 -2.10 -6.21
N THR A 275 -2.93 -1.28 -7.27
CA THR A 275 -1.78 -0.89 -8.11
C THR A 275 -0.65 -0.25 -7.30
N ASN A 276 -0.98 0.43 -6.20
CA ASN A 276 0.00 1.03 -5.29
C ASN A 276 1.01 0.02 -4.72
N ALA A 277 0.63 -1.26 -4.64
CA ALA A 277 1.53 -2.31 -4.17
C ALA A 277 2.80 -2.44 -5.04
N VAL A 278 2.72 -2.16 -6.34
CA VAL A 278 3.90 -2.16 -7.22
C VAL A 278 4.91 -1.13 -6.73
N LEU A 279 4.48 0.12 -6.58
CA LEU A 279 5.35 1.20 -6.08
C LEU A 279 5.91 0.89 -4.70
N HIS A 280 5.07 0.37 -3.80
CA HIS A 280 5.46 0.15 -2.41
C HIS A 280 6.38 -1.05 -2.24
N PHE A 281 6.20 -2.15 -2.98
CA PHE A 281 7.11 -3.29 -2.91
C PHE A 281 8.46 -3.03 -3.57
N LEU A 282 8.54 -2.15 -4.58
CA LEU A 282 9.82 -1.65 -5.08
C LEU A 282 10.58 -0.89 -3.98
N ALA A 283 9.89 -0.04 -3.21
CA ALA A 283 10.49 0.71 -2.10
C ALA A 283 10.85 -0.20 -0.90
N ILE A 284 10.02 -1.19 -0.59
CA ILE A 284 10.28 -2.18 0.48
C ILE A 284 11.49 -3.05 0.12
N ALA A 285 11.58 -3.53 -1.12
CA ALA A 285 12.72 -4.30 -1.60
C ALA A 285 14.02 -3.49 -1.53
N HIS A 286 13.98 -2.19 -1.93
CA HIS A 286 15.10 -1.27 -1.77
C HIS A 286 15.51 -1.14 -0.29
N ALA A 287 14.58 -0.91 0.63
CA ALA A 287 14.86 -0.81 2.06
C ALA A 287 15.41 -2.11 2.66
N ALA A 288 15.02 -3.27 2.10
CA ALA A 288 15.54 -4.58 2.50
C ALA A 288 16.93 -4.89 1.91
N GLY A 289 17.34 -4.18 0.87
CA GLY A 289 18.55 -4.51 0.09
C GLY A 289 18.36 -5.74 -0.81
N VAL A 290 17.11 -6.01 -1.23
CA VAL A 290 16.75 -7.14 -2.10
C VAL A 290 16.58 -6.64 -3.53
N GLU A 291 17.20 -7.31 -4.49
CA GLU A 291 17.00 -7.03 -5.91
C GLU A 291 15.58 -7.46 -6.33
N TRP A 292 14.76 -6.48 -6.68
CA TRP A 292 13.39 -6.65 -7.15
C TRP A 292 13.05 -5.53 -8.13
N THR A 293 12.52 -5.89 -9.28
CA THR A 293 12.24 -4.96 -10.37
C THR A 293 10.75 -4.94 -10.72
N ILE A 294 10.36 -3.95 -11.51
CA ILE A 294 8.98 -3.87 -12.00
C ILE A 294 8.61 -5.10 -12.86
N ASP A 295 9.57 -5.72 -13.56
CA ASP A 295 9.33 -6.89 -14.41
C ASP A 295 9.05 -8.16 -13.58
N ASP A 296 9.49 -8.21 -12.33
CA ASP A 296 9.17 -9.33 -11.43
C ASP A 296 7.67 -9.42 -11.13
N PHE A 297 6.96 -8.27 -11.10
CA PHE A 297 5.51 -8.28 -10.95
C PHE A 297 4.82 -8.95 -12.13
N GLU A 298 5.27 -8.67 -13.36
CA GLU A 298 4.74 -9.32 -14.56
C GLU A 298 5.02 -10.82 -14.57
N ARG A 299 6.20 -11.23 -14.11
CA ARG A 299 6.58 -12.65 -13.99
C ARG A 299 5.66 -13.40 -13.01
N VAL A 300 5.32 -12.79 -11.87
CA VAL A 300 4.39 -13.38 -10.89
C VAL A 300 2.96 -13.36 -11.43
N ARG A 301 2.52 -12.24 -12.05
CA ARG A 301 1.19 -12.08 -12.64
C ARG A 301 0.79 -13.24 -13.56
N ARG A 302 1.69 -13.63 -14.45
CA ARG A 302 1.43 -14.71 -15.42
C ARG A 302 1.23 -16.08 -14.81
N LYS A 303 1.66 -16.27 -13.56
CA LYS A 303 1.60 -17.57 -12.88
C LYS A 303 0.45 -17.66 -11.88
N VAL A 304 0.11 -16.55 -11.25
CA VAL A 304 -0.81 -16.52 -10.11
C VAL A 304 -2.18 -16.05 -10.55
N PRO A 305 -3.23 -16.88 -10.44
CA PRO A 305 -4.59 -16.50 -10.79
C PRO A 305 -5.22 -15.58 -9.74
N VAL A 306 -6.26 -14.84 -10.11
CA VAL A 306 -7.12 -14.14 -9.16
C VAL A 306 -8.11 -15.10 -8.55
N LEU A 307 -8.05 -15.29 -7.23
CA LEU A 307 -8.87 -16.26 -6.48
C LEU A 307 -9.98 -15.60 -5.66
N CYS A 308 -9.82 -14.31 -5.26
CA CYS A 308 -10.73 -13.67 -4.33
C CYS A 308 -11.66 -12.66 -5.03
N ASP A 309 -12.97 -12.77 -4.78
CA ASP A 309 -14.01 -11.92 -5.36
C ASP A 309 -14.20 -10.65 -4.50
N LEU A 310 -13.19 -9.79 -4.42
CA LEU A 310 -13.13 -8.65 -3.52
C LEU A 310 -13.31 -7.31 -4.24
N LYS A 311 -13.99 -6.36 -3.58
CA LYS A 311 -14.05 -4.97 -4.04
C LYS A 311 -12.62 -4.38 -4.15
N PRO A 312 -12.34 -3.54 -5.17
CA PRO A 312 -13.30 -2.83 -6.04
C PRO A 312 -13.81 -3.62 -7.26
N SER A 313 -13.12 -4.68 -7.70
CA SER A 313 -13.48 -5.42 -8.92
C SER A 313 -14.49 -6.54 -8.69
N GLY A 314 -14.70 -6.94 -7.45
CA GLY A 314 -15.62 -8.00 -7.03
C GLY A 314 -16.69 -7.51 -6.05
N LYS A 315 -17.30 -8.45 -5.31
CA LYS A 315 -18.48 -8.20 -4.49
C LYS A 315 -18.16 -7.95 -3.02
N TYR A 316 -17.19 -8.70 -2.47
CA TYR A 316 -16.98 -8.87 -1.04
C TYR A 316 -15.98 -7.87 -0.46
N LEU A 317 -16.00 -7.75 0.86
CA LEU A 317 -15.10 -6.89 1.64
C LEU A 317 -14.06 -7.72 2.41
N ALA A 318 -13.09 -7.06 3.03
CA ALA A 318 -12.04 -7.73 3.80
C ALA A 318 -12.59 -8.53 5.00
N VAL A 319 -13.68 -8.09 5.62
CA VAL A 319 -14.36 -8.84 6.69
C VAL A 319 -14.98 -10.14 6.19
N ASP A 320 -15.43 -10.20 4.93
CA ASP A 320 -15.94 -11.42 4.33
C ASP A 320 -14.81 -12.38 4.01
N LEU A 321 -13.67 -11.86 3.53
CA LEU A 321 -12.46 -12.64 3.35
C LEU A 321 -12.00 -13.23 4.69
N HIS A 322 -12.05 -12.47 5.79
CA HIS A 322 -11.72 -12.97 7.13
C HIS A 322 -12.59 -14.17 7.51
N ARG A 323 -13.90 -14.04 7.36
CA ARG A 323 -14.87 -15.11 7.62
C ARG A 323 -14.67 -16.34 6.73
N ALA A 324 -14.17 -16.14 5.52
CA ALA A 324 -13.89 -17.22 4.55
C ALA A 324 -12.56 -17.97 4.83
N GLY A 325 -11.79 -17.55 5.85
CA GLY A 325 -10.51 -18.17 6.24
C GLY A 325 -9.30 -17.24 6.12
N GLY A 326 -9.50 -16.00 5.69
CA GLY A 326 -8.48 -14.96 5.64
C GLY A 326 -7.35 -15.24 4.65
N ILE A 327 -6.26 -14.52 4.81
CA ILE A 327 -5.06 -14.68 3.96
C ILE A 327 -4.40 -16.05 4.12
N PRO A 328 -4.36 -16.69 5.31
CA PRO A 328 -3.82 -18.03 5.42
C PRO A 328 -4.50 -19.07 4.51
N GLN A 329 -5.82 -18.95 4.31
CA GLN A 329 -6.53 -19.84 3.37
C GLN A 329 -6.08 -19.60 1.92
N VAL A 330 -5.90 -18.35 1.50
CA VAL A 330 -5.37 -18.02 0.17
C VAL A 330 -3.95 -18.54 0.01
N MET A 331 -3.10 -18.30 1.01
CA MET A 331 -1.71 -18.79 1.03
C MET A 331 -1.64 -20.32 0.98
N LYS A 332 -2.52 -21.04 1.70
CA LYS A 332 -2.56 -22.51 1.68
C LYS A 332 -2.87 -23.04 0.28
N ILE A 333 -3.86 -22.44 -0.40
CA ILE A 333 -4.22 -22.82 -1.78
C ILE A 333 -3.03 -22.59 -2.73
N LEU A 334 -2.39 -21.42 -2.64
CA LEU A 334 -1.23 -21.08 -3.47
C LEU A 334 -0.02 -21.98 -3.17
N LEU A 335 0.23 -22.29 -1.90
CA LEU A 335 1.32 -23.19 -1.48
C LEU A 335 1.13 -24.60 -2.07
N LYS A 336 -0.09 -25.15 -1.99
CA LYS A 336 -0.42 -26.45 -2.57
C LYS A 336 -0.31 -26.47 -4.10
N ALA A 337 -0.55 -25.35 -4.75
CA ALA A 337 -0.37 -25.19 -6.20
C ALA A 337 1.09 -24.94 -6.62
N GLY A 338 2.04 -24.89 -5.68
CA GLY A 338 3.45 -24.60 -5.97
C GLY A 338 3.70 -23.14 -6.36
N LEU A 339 2.80 -22.23 -5.97
CA LEU A 339 2.86 -20.80 -6.27
C LEU A 339 3.34 -19.94 -5.09
N LEU A 340 3.73 -20.58 -3.98
CA LEU A 340 4.35 -19.95 -2.82
C LEU A 340 5.57 -20.74 -2.35
N HIS A 341 6.55 -20.03 -1.83
CA HIS A 341 7.77 -20.59 -1.23
C HIS A 341 7.53 -20.89 0.25
N GLY A 342 7.17 -22.17 0.55
CA GLY A 342 6.83 -22.59 1.91
C GLY A 342 7.99 -22.57 2.91
N GLY A 343 9.24 -22.60 2.43
CA GLY A 343 10.45 -22.59 3.25
C GLY A 343 10.85 -21.20 3.78
N CYS A 344 10.18 -20.12 3.35
CA CYS A 344 10.49 -18.78 3.84
C CYS A 344 10.24 -18.68 5.34
N MET A 345 11.23 -18.12 6.08
CA MET A 345 11.14 -17.86 7.51
C MET A 345 10.15 -16.73 7.78
N THR A 346 9.48 -16.77 8.93
CA THR A 346 8.60 -15.69 9.39
C THR A 346 9.00 -15.22 10.79
N ILE A 347 8.44 -14.08 11.22
CA ILE A 347 8.69 -13.50 12.54
C ILE A 347 8.26 -14.42 13.71
N THR A 348 7.41 -15.40 13.46
CA THR A 348 7.03 -16.41 14.46
C THR A 348 8.17 -17.37 14.79
N GLY A 349 9.27 -17.34 14.03
CA GLY A 349 10.37 -18.30 14.12
C GLY A 349 10.04 -19.66 13.48
N ARG A 350 8.97 -19.72 12.69
CA ARG A 350 8.52 -20.86 11.89
C ARG A 350 8.47 -20.46 10.43
N THR A 351 8.58 -21.44 9.54
CA THR A 351 8.41 -21.22 8.10
C THR A 351 6.95 -20.96 7.72
N VAL A 352 6.73 -20.44 6.51
CA VAL A 352 5.38 -20.26 5.94
C VAL A 352 4.62 -21.57 5.92
N ALA A 353 5.24 -22.68 5.48
CA ALA A 353 4.59 -23.98 5.44
C ALA A 353 4.17 -24.50 6.84
N GLU A 354 5.03 -24.31 7.84
CA GLU A 354 4.72 -24.68 9.24
C GLU A 354 3.60 -23.84 9.85
N ASN A 355 3.53 -22.54 9.54
CA ASN A 355 2.43 -21.67 9.97
C ASN A 355 1.09 -22.02 9.31
N LEU A 356 1.12 -22.63 8.12
CA LEU A 356 -0.06 -23.04 7.38
C LEU A 356 -0.43 -24.52 7.58
N ALA A 357 0.25 -25.24 8.48
CA ALA A 357 0.05 -26.69 8.65
C ALA A 357 -1.41 -27.04 8.94
N ASP A 358 -2.03 -26.32 9.87
CA ASP A 358 -3.39 -26.55 10.34
C ASP A 358 -4.49 -25.85 9.50
N VAL A 359 -4.09 -25.08 8.48
CA VAL A 359 -5.04 -24.41 7.57
C VAL A 359 -5.60 -25.45 6.60
N PRO A 360 -6.92 -25.50 6.36
CA PRO A 360 -7.53 -26.43 5.41
C PRO A 360 -6.95 -26.32 4.01
N ASP A 361 -6.80 -27.46 3.32
CA ASP A 361 -6.22 -27.53 1.97
C ASP A 361 -7.10 -26.87 0.89
N ALA A 362 -8.40 -26.75 1.15
CA ALA A 362 -9.36 -26.15 0.23
C ALA A 362 -10.24 -25.13 0.98
N PRO A 363 -10.77 -24.11 0.29
CA PRO A 363 -11.72 -23.18 0.89
C PRO A 363 -13.02 -23.93 1.24
N ARG A 364 -13.76 -23.42 2.23
CA ARG A 364 -15.06 -23.99 2.61
C ARG A 364 -16.03 -23.93 1.43
N ALA A 365 -16.89 -24.95 1.31
CA ALA A 365 -17.86 -25.06 0.22
C ALA A 365 -19.07 -24.11 0.35
N ASP A 366 -19.30 -23.56 1.55
CA ASP A 366 -20.43 -22.67 1.88
C ASP A 366 -20.15 -21.18 1.63
N GLN A 367 -19.08 -20.86 0.90
CA GLN A 367 -18.68 -19.48 0.56
C GLN A 367 -18.15 -19.39 -0.87
N ASP A 368 -18.19 -18.19 -1.45
CA ASP A 368 -17.69 -17.90 -2.81
C ASP A 368 -16.74 -16.69 -2.84
N VAL A 369 -16.27 -16.25 -1.67
CA VAL A 369 -15.27 -15.17 -1.51
C VAL A 369 -13.90 -15.62 -2.03
N ILE A 370 -13.48 -16.84 -1.65
CA ILE A 370 -12.23 -17.48 -2.07
C ILE A 370 -12.57 -18.64 -2.99
N ARG A 371 -12.15 -18.56 -4.25
CA ARG A 371 -12.34 -19.61 -5.25
C ARG A 371 -11.23 -20.67 -5.16
N PRO A 372 -11.54 -21.94 -5.45
CA PRO A 372 -10.50 -22.95 -5.58
C PRO A 372 -9.60 -22.66 -6.79
N ILE A 373 -8.36 -23.14 -6.74
CA ILE A 373 -7.36 -22.95 -7.82
C ILE A 373 -7.84 -23.46 -9.20
N ALA A 374 -8.67 -24.48 -9.21
CA ALA A 374 -9.22 -25.06 -10.43
C ALA A 374 -10.33 -24.21 -11.08
N GLN A 375 -10.88 -23.24 -10.35
CA GLN A 375 -11.97 -22.36 -10.81
C GLN A 375 -11.68 -20.91 -10.39
N PRO A 376 -10.58 -20.31 -10.83
CA PRO A 376 -10.23 -18.94 -10.47
C PRO A 376 -11.22 -17.96 -11.11
N ILE A 377 -11.26 -16.73 -10.57
CA ILE A 377 -12.03 -15.63 -11.18
C ILE A 377 -11.38 -15.20 -12.50
N TYR A 378 -10.04 -15.11 -12.49
CA TYR A 378 -9.22 -14.87 -13.68
C TYR A 378 -8.00 -15.79 -13.64
N ALA A 379 -7.60 -16.30 -14.79
CA ALA A 379 -6.51 -17.28 -14.92
C ALA A 379 -5.12 -16.67 -14.63
N GLU A 380 -4.98 -15.37 -14.76
CA GLU A 380 -3.76 -14.61 -14.47
C GLU A 380 -4.04 -13.47 -13.50
N GLY A 381 -2.99 -12.96 -12.86
CA GLY A 381 -3.06 -11.81 -11.96
C GLY A 381 -3.51 -10.53 -12.67
N HIS A 382 -3.97 -9.59 -11.89
CA HIS A 382 -4.67 -8.39 -12.37
C HIS A 382 -3.80 -7.14 -12.56
N LEU A 383 -2.56 -7.12 -12.00
CA LEU A 383 -1.64 -5.98 -12.12
C LEU A 383 -0.66 -6.23 -13.26
N ALA A 384 -0.84 -5.53 -14.38
CA ALA A 384 0.00 -5.66 -15.56
C ALA A 384 0.99 -4.51 -15.69
N ILE A 385 2.16 -4.81 -16.24
CA ILE A 385 3.18 -3.82 -16.55
C ILE A 385 3.16 -3.56 -18.05
N LEU A 386 2.76 -2.34 -18.44
CA LEU A 386 2.70 -1.92 -19.82
C LEU A 386 4.00 -1.22 -20.23
N ARG A 387 4.47 -1.50 -21.45
CA ARG A 387 5.66 -0.90 -22.02
C ARG A 387 5.38 -0.32 -23.41
N GLY A 388 6.23 0.58 -23.86
CA GLY A 388 6.16 1.23 -25.14
C GLY A 388 6.96 2.53 -25.14
N ASN A 389 6.89 3.32 -26.22
CA ASN A 389 7.61 4.59 -26.26
C ASN A 389 7.07 5.60 -25.24
N LEU A 390 5.80 5.45 -24.82
CA LEU A 390 5.20 6.31 -23.79
C LEU A 390 5.63 5.93 -22.37
N SER A 391 6.00 4.66 -22.14
CA SER A 391 6.44 4.14 -20.84
C SER A 391 7.62 3.16 -20.97
N PRO A 392 8.80 3.61 -21.40
CA PRO A 392 9.93 2.71 -21.61
C PRO A 392 10.44 2.04 -20.32
N GLU A 393 10.29 2.69 -19.17
CA GLU A 393 10.60 2.11 -17.85
C GLU A 393 9.44 1.31 -17.24
N GLY A 394 8.25 1.36 -17.87
CA GLY A 394 7.05 0.69 -17.45
C GLY A 394 5.96 1.62 -16.93
N ALA A 395 4.74 1.11 -16.96
CA ALA A 395 3.55 1.71 -16.36
C ALA A 395 2.68 0.60 -15.78
N VAL A 396 1.82 0.92 -14.83
CA VAL A 396 1.00 -0.06 -14.10
C VAL A 396 -0.46 0.08 -14.48
N ALA A 397 -1.09 -1.02 -14.90
CA ALA A 397 -2.51 -1.10 -15.19
C ALA A 397 -3.19 -2.20 -14.37
N LYS A 398 -4.47 -2.01 -14.06
CA LYS A 398 -5.34 -3.04 -13.53
C LYS A 398 -6.23 -3.56 -14.65
N ILE A 399 -5.94 -4.77 -15.15
CA ILE A 399 -6.51 -5.28 -16.40
C ILE A 399 -7.68 -6.25 -16.24
N THR A 400 -8.03 -6.64 -15.02
CA THR A 400 -9.13 -7.59 -14.79
C THR A 400 -10.50 -6.91 -14.89
N GLY A 401 -11.45 -7.61 -15.51
CA GLY A 401 -12.83 -7.14 -15.65
C GLY A 401 -13.05 -6.10 -16.74
N LEU A 402 -12.03 -5.79 -17.55
CA LEU A 402 -12.18 -4.90 -18.70
C LEU A 402 -12.94 -5.60 -19.83
N LYS A 403 -14.02 -4.99 -20.33
CA LYS A 403 -14.74 -5.51 -21.51
C LYS A 403 -13.98 -5.25 -22.81
N ASN A 404 -13.32 -4.09 -22.87
CA ASN A 404 -12.51 -3.68 -24.00
C ASN A 404 -11.04 -3.72 -23.58
N PRO A 405 -10.26 -4.70 -24.06
CA PRO A 405 -8.86 -4.87 -23.67
C PRO A 405 -7.89 -3.91 -24.39
N SER A 406 -8.38 -3.13 -25.36
CA SER A 406 -7.56 -2.19 -26.10
C SER A 406 -8.36 -0.96 -26.50
N ILE A 407 -7.69 0.19 -26.45
CA ILE A 407 -8.22 1.46 -26.95
C ILE A 407 -7.12 2.16 -27.75
N THR A 408 -7.50 2.71 -28.92
CA THR A 408 -6.67 3.64 -29.67
C THR A 408 -7.51 4.88 -29.98
N GLY A 409 -7.05 6.03 -29.53
CA GLY A 409 -7.83 7.25 -29.65
C GLY A 409 -7.01 8.54 -29.53
N PRO A 410 -7.65 9.70 -29.76
CA PRO A 410 -7.00 10.98 -29.62
C PRO A 410 -6.72 11.33 -28.17
N ALA A 411 -5.54 11.89 -27.92
CA ALA A 411 -5.13 12.37 -26.62
C ALA A 411 -5.91 13.62 -26.21
N ARG A 412 -6.39 13.65 -24.97
CA ARG A 412 -6.92 14.82 -24.27
C ARG A 412 -5.97 15.15 -23.12
N VAL A 413 -5.21 16.24 -23.25
CA VAL A 413 -4.03 16.50 -22.42
C VAL A 413 -4.33 17.48 -21.29
N PHE A 414 -3.96 17.10 -20.05
CA PHE A 414 -4.18 17.89 -18.84
C PHE A 414 -2.92 17.87 -17.96
N ASP A 415 -2.55 19.01 -17.40
CA ASP A 415 -1.39 19.16 -16.53
C ASP A 415 -1.75 19.15 -15.02
N ASP A 416 -3.03 18.93 -14.69
CA ASP A 416 -3.56 18.77 -13.32
C ASP A 416 -4.90 18.03 -13.33
N GLU A 417 -5.30 17.52 -12.14
CA GLU A 417 -6.54 16.78 -11.92
C GLU A 417 -7.78 17.66 -12.08
N GLN A 418 -7.71 18.91 -11.63
CA GLN A 418 -8.85 19.82 -11.59
C GLN A 418 -9.31 20.20 -12.99
N SER A 419 -8.38 20.51 -13.90
CA SER A 419 -8.69 20.81 -15.31
C SER A 419 -9.28 19.58 -16.03
N ALA A 420 -8.74 18.38 -15.75
CA ALA A 420 -9.27 17.13 -16.28
C ALA A 420 -10.71 16.87 -15.79
N LEU A 421 -10.96 17.03 -14.51
CA LEU A 421 -12.30 16.88 -13.91
C LEU A 421 -13.29 17.91 -14.49
N ALA A 422 -12.87 19.18 -14.63
CA ALA A 422 -13.70 20.23 -15.23
C ALA A 422 -14.10 19.90 -16.67
N ALA A 423 -13.18 19.37 -17.49
CA ALA A 423 -13.47 18.94 -18.86
C ALA A 423 -14.47 17.76 -18.90
N ILE A 424 -14.36 16.79 -17.98
CA ILE A 424 -15.33 15.69 -17.86
C ILE A 424 -16.71 16.24 -17.48
N MET A 425 -16.78 17.11 -16.47
CA MET A 425 -18.05 17.70 -16.01
C MET A 425 -18.71 18.57 -17.07
N ALA A 426 -17.92 19.26 -17.91
CA ALA A 426 -18.39 20.02 -19.07
C ALA A 426 -18.75 19.15 -20.28
N LYS A 427 -18.68 17.80 -20.16
CA LYS A 427 -18.95 16.82 -21.23
C LYS A 427 -18.09 17.01 -22.49
N GLN A 428 -16.87 17.48 -22.30
CA GLN A 428 -15.90 17.67 -23.38
C GLN A 428 -15.14 16.37 -23.74
N ILE A 429 -15.20 15.36 -22.86
CA ILE A 429 -14.59 14.05 -23.06
C ILE A 429 -15.61 13.12 -23.71
N GLN A 430 -15.19 12.39 -24.74
CA GLN A 430 -16.04 11.52 -25.53
C GLN A 430 -15.55 10.07 -25.55
N ALA A 431 -16.44 9.15 -25.87
CA ALA A 431 -16.07 7.75 -26.06
C ALA A 431 -14.98 7.62 -27.14
N GLY A 432 -13.93 6.88 -26.83
CA GLY A 432 -12.75 6.73 -27.70
C GLY A 432 -11.60 7.67 -27.38
N ASP A 433 -11.79 8.71 -26.56
CA ASP A 433 -10.69 9.57 -26.11
C ASP A 433 -9.71 8.84 -25.18
N VAL A 434 -8.44 9.28 -25.21
CA VAL A 434 -7.42 8.88 -24.22
C VAL A 434 -6.98 10.13 -23.45
N MET A 435 -7.43 10.24 -22.22
CA MET A 435 -7.02 11.33 -21.33
C MET A 435 -5.58 11.11 -20.84
N VAL A 436 -4.75 12.16 -20.93
CA VAL A 436 -3.36 12.16 -20.45
C VAL A 436 -3.22 13.20 -19.37
N LEU A 437 -3.03 12.74 -18.13
CA LEU A 437 -2.79 13.59 -16.96
C LEU A 437 -1.32 13.51 -16.59
N ARG A 438 -0.58 14.58 -16.76
CA ARG A 438 0.88 14.61 -16.63
C ARG A 438 1.37 15.63 -15.61
N TYR A 439 2.66 15.58 -15.30
CA TYR A 439 3.29 16.37 -14.23
C TYR A 439 2.71 16.07 -12.85
N LEU A 440 2.29 14.83 -12.64
CA LEU A 440 1.74 14.30 -11.39
C LEU A 440 2.61 13.16 -10.81
N GLY A 441 3.79 12.95 -11.38
CA GLY A 441 4.76 11.96 -10.95
C GLY A 441 5.49 12.32 -9.65
N PRO A 442 6.50 11.50 -9.25
CA PRO A 442 7.27 11.71 -8.02
C PRO A 442 7.84 13.13 -7.87
N MET A 443 8.42 13.68 -8.92
CA MET A 443 9.03 15.01 -8.92
C MET A 443 8.04 16.12 -9.31
N GLY A 444 7.24 15.87 -10.34
CA GLY A 444 6.35 16.87 -10.95
C GLY A 444 5.12 17.16 -10.12
N GLY A 445 4.56 16.14 -9.43
CA GLY A 445 3.41 16.22 -8.58
C GLY A 445 3.51 17.21 -7.42
N PRO A 446 4.58 17.26 -6.56
CA PRO A 446 5.35 16.10 -6.13
C PRO A 446 4.53 15.13 -5.27
N GLY A 447 5.09 13.94 -5.02
CA GLY A 447 4.43 12.94 -4.17
C GLY A 447 3.39 12.08 -4.89
N MET A 448 3.33 12.09 -6.22
CA MET A 448 2.43 11.24 -7.01
C MET A 448 1.00 11.21 -6.45
N PRO A 449 0.25 12.32 -6.45
CA PRO A 449 -1.10 12.33 -5.87
C PRO A 449 -1.97 11.24 -6.49
N GLU A 450 -2.77 10.57 -5.65
CA GLU A 450 -3.78 9.63 -6.12
C GLU A 450 -5.01 10.37 -6.62
N MET A 451 -5.58 9.88 -7.72
CA MET A 451 -6.78 10.44 -8.31
C MET A 451 -7.91 9.42 -8.27
N LEU A 452 -9.12 9.87 -7.93
CA LEU A 452 -10.35 9.09 -7.99
C LEU A 452 -11.49 9.88 -8.63
N ALA A 453 -11.50 11.20 -8.49
CA ALA A 453 -12.57 12.05 -8.99
C ALA A 453 -12.75 11.97 -10.52
N PRO A 454 -11.70 12.04 -11.36
CA PRO A 454 -11.85 11.90 -12.81
C PRO A 454 -12.44 10.55 -13.22
N THR A 455 -11.97 9.44 -12.61
CA THR A 455 -12.48 8.10 -12.95
C THR A 455 -13.91 7.90 -12.47
N GLY A 456 -14.25 8.38 -11.26
CA GLY A 456 -15.62 8.37 -10.75
C GLY A 456 -16.60 9.18 -11.62
N ALA A 457 -16.16 10.35 -12.10
CA ALA A 457 -16.96 11.21 -13.00
C ALA A 457 -17.19 10.55 -14.36
N LEU A 458 -16.18 9.90 -14.95
CA LEU A 458 -16.32 9.15 -16.22
C LEU A 458 -17.30 7.98 -16.06
N ILE A 459 -17.21 7.22 -14.97
CA ILE A 459 -18.15 6.12 -14.68
C ILE A 459 -19.57 6.67 -14.52
N GLY A 460 -19.74 7.76 -13.78
CA GLY A 460 -21.04 8.41 -13.60
C GLY A 460 -21.70 8.88 -14.92
N GLN A 461 -20.89 9.27 -15.91
CA GLN A 461 -21.35 9.64 -17.25
C GLN A 461 -21.54 8.45 -18.20
N GLY A 462 -21.15 7.21 -17.79
CA GLY A 462 -21.21 6.02 -18.62
C GLY A 462 -20.02 5.85 -19.57
N LEU A 463 -18.93 6.59 -19.36
CA LEU A 463 -17.72 6.59 -20.20
C LEU A 463 -16.60 5.70 -19.64
N GLY A 464 -16.76 5.08 -18.47
CA GLY A 464 -15.70 4.34 -17.78
C GLY A 464 -15.08 3.16 -18.57
N GLU A 465 -15.80 2.61 -19.56
CA GLU A 465 -15.33 1.50 -20.41
C GLU A 465 -14.87 1.95 -21.80
N SER A 466 -15.07 3.22 -22.15
CA SER A 466 -14.85 3.74 -23.50
C SER A 466 -13.83 4.87 -23.57
N VAL A 467 -13.30 5.32 -22.44
CA VAL A 467 -12.25 6.34 -22.33
C VAL A 467 -11.04 5.74 -21.63
N GLY A 468 -9.86 5.89 -22.21
CA GLY A 468 -8.59 5.54 -21.58
C GLY A 468 -8.06 6.69 -20.74
N LEU A 469 -7.41 6.36 -19.58
CA LEU A 469 -6.68 7.34 -18.78
C LEU A 469 -5.23 6.89 -18.60
N VAL A 470 -4.30 7.83 -18.84
CA VAL A 470 -2.86 7.63 -18.68
C VAL A 470 -2.29 8.73 -17.79
N THR A 471 -1.48 8.37 -16.79
CA THR A 471 -0.83 9.36 -15.91
C THR A 471 0.54 8.91 -15.42
N ASP A 472 1.44 9.87 -15.20
CA ASP A 472 2.67 9.67 -14.44
C ASP A 472 2.46 9.73 -12.90
N GLY A 473 1.24 10.10 -12.46
CA GLY A 473 0.76 10.00 -11.10
C GLY A 473 0.20 8.62 -10.77
N ARG A 474 -0.77 8.57 -9.83
CA ARG A 474 -1.42 7.33 -9.38
C ARG A 474 -2.94 7.44 -9.48
N PHE A 475 -3.58 6.29 -9.61
CA PHE A 475 -5.00 6.15 -9.36
C PHE A 475 -5.24 5.46 -8.02
N SER A 476 -6.34 5.83 -7.36
CA SER A 476 -6.76 5.20 -6.10
C SER A 476 -6.97 3.70 -6.28
N GLY A 477 -6.72 2.92 -5.22
CA GLY A 477 -7.02 1.48 -5.19
C GLY A 477 -8.48 1.13 -5.44
N GLY A 478 -9.40 2.08 -5.29
CA GLY A 478 -10.83 1.96 -5.62
C GLY A 478 -11.17 2.24 -7.09
N THR A 479 -10.20 2.62 -7.92
CA THR A 479 -10.42 2.93 -9.34
C THR A 479 -10.69 1.68 -10.18
N TRP A 480 -11.59 1.82 -11.15
CA TRP A 480 -11.93 0.81 -12.15
C TRP A 480 -12.00 1.44 -13.54
N GLY A 481 -11.69 0.67 -14.59
CA GLY A 481 -11.70 1.11 -15.99
C GLY A 481 -10.33 0.94 -16.66
N MET A 482 -10.20 1.43 -17.92
CA MET A 482 -8.95 1.43 -18.70
C MET A 482 -8.02 2.53 -18.16
N VAL A 483 -7.38 2.27 -17.04
CA VAL A 483 -6.51 3.23 -16.34
C VAL A 483 -5.08 2.73 -16.22
N VAL A 484 -4.12 3.55 -16.63
CA VAL A 484 -2.69 3.28 -16.61
C VAL A 484 -1.99 4.38 -15.83
N GLY A 485 -1.44 4.03 -14.68
CA GLY A 485 -0.67 4.94 -13.81
C GLY A 485 0.81 4.61 -13.77
N HIS A 486 1.55 5.38 -12.97
CA HIS A 486 2.99 5.21 -12.75
C HIS A 486 3.81 5.23 -14.05
N VAL A 487 3.35 5.97 -15.08
CA VAL A 487 4.10 6.08 -16.33
C VAL A 487 5.49 6.61 -16.07
N ALA A 488 6.49 5.82 -16.46
CA ALA A 488 7.88 6.14 -16.21
C ALA A 488 8.71 6.06 -17.51
N PRO A 489 9.61 7.05 -17.74
CA PRO A 489 9.90 8.23 -16.93
C PRO A 489 8.74 9.24 -16.89
N GLU A 490 8.59 9.95 -15.75
CA GLU A 490 7.54 10.97 -15.61
C GLU A 490 7.77 12.21 -16.50
N ALA A 491 6.74 13.02 -16.68
CA ALA A 491 6.82 14.25 -17.50
C ALA A 491 7.87 15.25 -16.99
N ALA A 492 7.97 15.44 -15.68
CA ALA A 492 8.94 16.37 -15.08
C ALA A 492 10.40 15.92 -15.25
N ALA A 493 10.64 14.62 -15.48
CA ALA A 493 11.93 14.06 -15.84
C ALA A 493 12.22 14.08 -17.34
N GLY A 494 11.31 14.59 -18.18
CA GLY A 494 11.43 14.61 -19.64
C GLY A 494 11.01 13.29 -20.29
N GLY A 495 10.21 12.46 -19.61
CA GLY A 495 9.59 11.28 -20.20
C GLY A 495 8.72 11.62 -21.41
N THR A 496 8.47 10.64 -22.27
CA THR A 496 7.70 10.84 -23.52
C THR A 496 6.29 11.38 -23.24
N ILE A 497 5.71 11.10 -22.07
CA ILE A 497 4.41 11.66 -21.66
C ILE A 497 4.39 13.19 -21.66
N ALA A 498 5.54 13.86 -21.40
CA ALA A 498 5.67 15.32 -21.50
C ALA A 498 5.52 15.85 -22.93
N LEU A 499 5.74 15.00 -23.92
CA LEU A 499 5.77 15.37 -25.35
C LEU A 499 4.41 15.17 -26.04
N VAL A 500 3.44 14.57 -25.35
CA VAL A 500 2.09 14.34 -25.88
C VAL A 500 1.42 15.69 -26.14
N GLN A 501 0.81 15.83 -27.32
CA GLN A 501 0.02 16.99 -27.71
C GLN A 501 -1.46 16.61 -27.83
N GLU A 502 -2.33 17.60 -27.71
CA GLU A 502 -3.77 17.43 -27.87
C GLU A 502 -4.06 16.83 -29.27
N GLY A 503 -4.86 15.76 -29.31
CA GLY A 503 -5.23 15.06 -30.54
C GLY A 503 -4.24 13.99 -31.00
N ASP A 504 -3.07 13.83 -30.38
CA ASP A 504 -2.14 12.75 -30.74
C ASP A 504 -2.83 11.37 -30.54
N SER A 505 -2.57 10.45 -31.47
CA SER A 505 -3.09 9.08 -31.30
C SER A 505 -2.30 8.30 -30.25
N ILE A 506 -3.00 7.71 -29.27
CA ILE A 506 -2.42 6.85 -28.23
C ILE A 506 -3.10 5.49 -28.28
N THR A 507 -2.30 4.42 -28.16
CA THR A 507 -2.76 3.03 -28.00
C THR A 507 -2.45 2.53 -26.62
N ILE A 508 -3.47 2.03 -25.91
CA ILE A 508 -3.37 1.22 -24.70
C ILE A 508 -3.88 -0.16 -25.08
N ASP A 509 -3.06 -1.19 -24.89
CA ASP A 509 -3.43 -2.58 -25.23
C ASP A 509 -2.95 -3.51 -24.10
N ASP A 510 -3.89 -4.09 -23.36
CA ASP A 510 -3.63 -4.98 -22.24
C ASP A 510 -3.25 -6.41 -22.67
N ARG A 511 -3.58 -6.82 -23.88
CA ARG A 511 -3.22 -8.15 -24.43
C ARG A 511 -1.74 -8.20 -24.80
N THR A 512 -1.26 -7.15 -25.44
CA THR A 512 0.16 -7.02 -25.83
C THR A 512 0.99 -6.27 -24.80
N LEU A 513 0.37 -5.81 -23.70
CA LEU A 513 0.97 -5.01 -22.61
C LEU A 513 1.66 -3.75 -23.16
N ARG A 514 0.99 -3.07 -24.08
CA ARG A 514 1.56 -1.94 -24.83
C ARG A 514 0.93 -0.62 -24.45
N LEU A 515 1.78 0.39 -24.21
CA LEU A 515 1.40 1.79 -24.05
C LEU A 515 2.21 2.62 -25.07
N GLN A 516 1.55 3.08 -26.11
CA GLN A 516 2.22 3.65 -27.27
C GLN A 516 1.63 5.01 -27.67
N LEU A 517 2.51 5.98 -27.85
CA LEU A 517 2.23 7.23 -28.57
C LEU A 517 2.51 7.00 -30.05
N ASN A 518 1.49 7.10 -30.91
CA ASN A 518 1.57 6.82 -32.33
C ASN A 518 2.02 8.08 -33.11
N VAL A 519 3.19 8.58 -32.76
CA VAL A 519 3.89 9.70 -33.40
C VAL A 519 5.24 9.18 -33.85
N ASP A 520 5.70 9.62 -35.03
CA ASP A 520 6.98 9.18 -35.58
C ASP A 520 8.18 9.69 -34.75
N ASP A 521 9.29 8.97 -34.84
CA ASP A 521 10.48 9.25 -34.05
C ASP A 521 11.12 10.62 -34.38
N ALA A 522 10.99 11.10 -35.59
CA ALA A 522 11.52 12.42 -35.99
C ALA A 522 10.74 13.56 -35.33
N GLU A 523 9.43 13.45 -35.28
CA GLU A 523 8.57 14.41 -34.60
C GLU A 523 8.79 14.33 -33.05
N LEU A 524 8.91 13.13 -32.49
CA LEU A 524 9.25 12.99 -31.07
C LEU A 524 10.61 13.60 -30.72
N ALA A 525 11.61 13.43 -31.59
CA ALA A 525 12.92 14.06 -31.40
C ALA A 525 12.83 15.60 -31.48
N ARG A 526 12.04 16.15 -32.41
CA ARG A 526 11.77 17.58 -32.52
C ARG A 526 11.10 18.15 -31.27
N ARG A 527 10.05 17.46 -30.78
CA ARG A 527 9.35 17.85 -29.53
C ARG A 527 10.26 17.78 -28.32
N ARG A 528 11.11 16.76 -28.22
CA ARG A 528 12.09 16.61 -27.16
C ARG A 528 13.13 17.73 -27.14
N ALA A 529 13.61 18.13 -28.30
CA ALA A 529 14.54 19.26 -28.43
C ALA A 529 13.93 20.61 -28.00
N ALA A 530 12.62 20.76 -28.18
CA ALA A 530 11.87 21.97 -27.78
C ALA A 530 11.40 21.95 -26.31
N TRP A 531 11.32 20.77 -25.68
CA TRP A 531 10.85 20.63 -24.31
C TRP A 531 11.79 21.28 -23.32
N LYS A 532 11.22 21.96 -22.34
CA LYS A 532 11.96 22.53 -21.22
C LYS A 532 11.35 22.03 -19.92
N ARG A 533 12.23 21.64 -18.98
CA ARG A 533 11.77 21.24 -17.64
C ARG A 533 10.99 22.39 -17.01
N PRO A 534 9.78 22.15 -16.50
CA PRO A 534 9.03 23.19 -15.82
C PRO A 534 9.72 23.58 -14.51
N GLU A 535 9.49 24.81 -14.06
CA GLU A 535 9.96 25.28 -12.76
C GLU A 535 9.34 24.43 -11.63
N PRO A 536 10.11 24.13 -10.56
CA PRO A 536 9.58 23.37 -9.43
C PRO A 536 8.37 24.05 -8.79
N ARG A 537 7.28 23.34 -8.63
CA ARG A 537 6.06 23.85 -7.97
C ARG A 537 6.31 24.28 -6.51
N TYR A 538 7.26 23.63 -5.83
CA TYR A 538 7.62 23.90 -4.43
C TYR A 538 9.12 24.10 -4.31
N ARG A 539 9.53 25.19 -3.61
CA ARG A 539 10.94 25.54 -3.43
C ARG A 539 11.44 25.31 -2.00
N ARG A 540 10.56 24.95 -1.05
CA ARG A 540 10.86 24.70 0.37
C ARG A 540 9.97 23.61 0.95
N GLY A 541 10.35 23.09 2.12
CA GLY A 541 9.57 22.13 2.88
C GLY A 541 9.69 20.70 2.38
N VAL A 542 8.82 19.84 2.90
CA VAL A 542 8.87 18.40 2.66
C VAL A 542 8.57 18.04 1.21
N LEU A 543 7.66 18.75 0.55
CA LEU A 543 7.35 18.54 -0.88
C LEU A 543 8.54 18.86 -1.78
N ALA A 544 9.27 19.94 -1.49
CA ALA A 544 10.48 20.29 -2.25
C ALA A 544 11.61 19.28 -2.03
N LYS A 545 11.79 18.77 -0.79
CA LYS A 545 12.75 17.70 -0.50
C LYS A 545 12.41 16.42 -1.25
N PHE A 546 11.14 16.04 -1.25
CA PHE A 546 10.66 14.87 -1.98
C PHE A 546 10.90 15.03 -3.49
N ALA A 547 10.44 16.12 -4.11
CA ALA A 547 10.62 16.38 -5.53
C ALA A 547 12.09 16.35 -5.98
N LYS A 548 13.01 16.81 -5.11
CA LYS A 548 14.44 16.84 -5.43
C LYS A 548 15.11 15.47 -5.40
N ASN A 549 14.69 14.61 -4.46
CA ASN A 549 15.39 13.36 -4.16
C ASN A 549 14.66 12.10 -4.64
N ALA A 550 13.37 12.21 -5.02
CA ALA A 550 12.60 11.05 -5.42
C ALA A 550 13.15 10.38 -6.68
N SER A 551 13.35 9.08 -6.60
CA SER A 551 13.68 8.24 -7.74
C SER A 551 12.47 8.05 -8.66
N SER A 552 12.65 7.43 -9.82
CA SER A 552 11.56 7.07 -10.74
C SER A 552 10.49 6.21 -10.05
N ALA A 553 9.24 6.30 -10.49
CA ALA A 553 8.18 5.40 -10.06
C ALA A 553 8.50 3.94 -10.36
N SER A 554 9.23 3.65 -11.44
CA SER A 554 9.72 2.29 -11.79
C SER A 554 10.72 1.71 -10.79
N THR A 555 11.25 2.53 -9.88
CA THR A 555 12.18 2.14 -8.81
C THR A 555 11.64 2.45 -7.41
N GLY A 556 10.34 2.72 -7.28
CA GLY A 556 9.65 2.87 -6.00
C GLY A 556 9.49 4.30 -5.48
N ALA A 557 9.96 5.32 -6.21
CA ALA A 557 9.92 6.73 -5.80
C ALA A 557 10.50 6.94 -4.38
N VAL A 558 11.66 6.35 -4.09
CA VAL A 558 12.38 6.43 -2.81
C VAL A 558 13.31 7.64 -2.78
N LEU A 559 13.67 8.11 -1.57
CA LEU A 559 14.49 9.32 -1.39
C LEU A 559 15.96 9.07 -1.11
N ASP A 560 16.34 7.83 -0.81
CA ASP A 560 17.67 7.41 -0.36
C ASP A 560 18.42 6.56 -1.41
N ARG A 561 18.03 6.67 -2.67
CA ARG A 561 18.75 6.07 -3.80
C ARG A 561 19.69 7.10 -4.39
N PHE A 562 20.94 7.02 -3.98
CA PHE A 562 22.01 7.87 -4.51
C PHE A 562 22.72 7.10 -5.63
N GLU A 563 22.78 7.70 -6.83
CA GLU A 563 23.56 7.22 -7.98
C GLU A 563 25.00 7.73 -7.90
#